data_a8f6b3b7a714d765841702254521d513
#
_entry.id   a8f6b3b7a714d765841702254521d513
#
_cell.length_a   1.000
_cell.length_b   1.000
_cell.length_c   1.000
_cell.angle_alpha   90.00
_cell.angle_beta   90.00
_cell.angle_gamma   90.00
#
_symmetry.space_group_name_H-M   'P 1'
#
loop_
_entity.id
_entity.type
_entity.pdbx_description
1 polymer ?
#
loop_
_entity_poly.entity_id
_entity_poly.type
_entity_poly.pdbx_seq_one_letter_code
_entity_poly.pdbx_strand_id
1 'polypeptide(L)'
;PGDFGTPEQHLSVPEPWRPWEACMTLNDHWGFHISDEEWKSPRSVVKMLLTCANGKGNLLLNIGPRGDGSIPEPSAKIIRQVGGWLANGGREAVTDNEIMKLGPYFRKEDERTDWDGMGVFSASGADLYFTMLYYPGRQLTFTGFEMNVKRVSCVPFGELCFRQDGGKIAIELPDAMAEAFCPVIRFECDGTPSIYRTGGMRLPKCRHTRYDPAPSDIQY
;
A
#
# COMPACT_ATOMS: atom_id res chain seq x y z
N PRO A 1 -30.45 0.65 -3.24
CA PRO A 1 -29.05 0.27 -3.16
C PRO A 1 -28.50 0.18 -4.58
N GLY A 2 -27.39 0.87 -4.88
CA GLY A 2 -26.78 0.87 -6.20
C GLY A 2 -26.03 -0.44 -6.49
N ASP A 3 -25.66 -0.65 -7.77
CA ASP A 3 -25.02 -1.88 -8.24
C ASP A 3 -23.57 -2.00 -7.75
N PHE A 4 -22.92 -0.89 -7.40
CA PHE A 4 -21.55 -0.85 -6.87
C PHE A 4 -21.37 0.20 -5.76
N GLY A 5 -20.25 0.10 -5.03
CA GLY A 5 -19.89 1.04 -3.97
C GLY A 5 -19.18 2.28 -4.54
N THR A 6 -19.51 3.46 -4.02
CA THR A 6 -18.94 4.74 -4.48
C THR A 6 -18.48 5.58 -3.30
N PRO A 7 -17.45 5.16 -2.54
CA PRO A 7 -16.87 6.00 -1.50
C PRO A 7 -16.26 7.27 -2.12
N GLU A 8 -16.51 8.41 -1.49
CA GLU A 8 -16.05 9.72 -1.94
C GLU A 8 -15.15 10.34 -0.87
N GLN A 9 -13.95 10.78 -1.25
CA GLN A 9 -12.90 11.34 -0.39
C GLN A 9 -12.43 10.40 0.73
N HIS A 10 -12.74 9.11 0.62
CA HIS A 10 -12.20 8.06 1.51
C HIS A 10 -12.12 6.73 0.76
N LEU A 11 -11.29 5.81 1.27
CA LEU A 11 -11.15 4.47 0.72
C LEU A 11 -11.86 3.49 1.64
N SER A 12 -12.93 2.86 1.17
CA SER A 12 -13.71 1.90 1.95
C SER A 12 -14.11 0.72 1.07
N VAL A 13 -13.54 -0.44 1.36
CA VAL A 13 -13.94 -1.69 0.72
C VAL A 13 -15.32 -2.09 1.24
N PRO A 14 -16.33 -2.28 0.37
CA PRO A 14 -17.68 -2.65 0.83
C PRO A 14 -17.70 -4.01 1.52
N GLU A 15 -18.54 -4.14 2.57
CA GLU A 15 -18.87 -5.40 3.21
C GLU A 15 -20.40 -5.63 3.25
N PRO A 16 -20.88 -6.76 2.70
CA PRO A 16 -20.13 -7.75 1.94
C PRO A 16 -19.52 -7.14 0.69
N TRP A 17 -18.45 -7.76 0.17
CA TRP A 17 -17.75 -7.25 -1.01
C TRP A 17 -18.70 -7.15 -2.22
N ARG A 18 -18.60 -6.06 -2.95
CA ARG A 18 -19.22 -5.80 -4.25
C ARG A 18 -18.28 -4.90 -5.06
N PRO A 19 -18.41 -4.80 -6.39
CA PRO A 19 -17.65 -3.83 -7.18
C PRO A 19 -17.74 -2.43 -6.57
N TRP A 20 -16.63 -1.69 -6.60
CA TRP A 20 -16.57 -0.36 -6.02
C TRP A 20 -15.52 0.51 -6.70
N GLU A 21 -15.71 1.80 -6.61
CA GLU A 21 -14.81 2.82 -7.13
C GLU A 21 -14.72 3.99 -6.14
N ALA A 22 -13.52 4.26 -5.64
CA ALA A 22 -13.29 5.41 -4.78
C ALA A 22 -13.08 6.66 -5.65
N CYS A 23 -13.86 7.70 -5.40
CA CYS A 23 -13.70 9.00 -6.05
C CYS A 23 -12.91 9.94 -5.14
N MET A 24 -11.71 10.35 -5.60
CA MET A 24 -10.74 11.13 -4.82
C MET A 24 -10.28 12.35 -5.63
N THR A 25 -9.87 13.41 -4.94
CA THR A 25 -9.23 14.58 -5.54
C THR A 25 -7.71 14.56 -5.31
N LEU A 26 -6.95 15.27 -6.13
CA LEU A 26 -5.52 15.50 -5.90
C LEU A 26 -5.25 16.57 -4.84
N ASN A 27 -6.22 17.43 -4.58
CA ASN A 27 -6.21 18.47 -3.57
C ASN A 27 -7.53 18.46 -2.80
N ASP A 28 -7.91 19.53 -2.11
CA ASP A 28 -9.12 19.57 -1.29
C ASP A 28 -10.40 19.93 -2.07
N HIS A 29 -10.28 20.33 -3.35
CA HIS A 29 -11.41 20.76 -4.15
C HIS A 29 -11.62 19.88 -5.39
N TRP A 30 -12.88 19.69 -5.80
CA TRP A 30 -13.26 18.99 -7.04
C TRP A 30 -12.91 19.81 -8.28
N GLY A 31 -13.25 21.08 -8.28
CA GLY A 31 -12.88 22.02 -9.34
C GLY A 31 -11.54 22.72 -9.06
N PHE A 32 -11.02 23.43 -10.04
CA PHE A 32 -9.86 24.28 -9.84
C PHE A 32 -10.16 25.41 -8.85
N HIS A 33 -9.31 25.55 -7.84
CA HIS A 33 -9.37 26.65 -6.87
C HIS A 33 -7.98 27.27 -6.76
N ILE A 34 -7.89 28.58 -7.02
CA ILE A 34 -6.59 29.26 -7.15
C ILE A 34 -5.79 29.30 -5.85
N SER A 35 -6.47 29.26 -4.70
CA SER A 35 -5.84 29.31 -3.39
C SER A 35 -5.65 27.93 -2.74
N ASP A 36 -5.97 26.85 -3.46
CA ASP A 36 -5.76 25.49 -2.93
C ASP A 36 -4.38 24.98 -3.33
N GLU A 37 -3.49 24.92 -2.35
CA GLU A 37 -2.12 24.44 -2.50
C GLU A 37 -1.89 23.11 -1.75
N GLU A 38 -2.93 22.50 -1.17
CA GLU A 38 -2.89 21.26 -0.39
C GLU A 38 -2.89 20.01 -1.27
N TRP A 39 -1.82 19.85 -2.05
CA TRP A 39 -1.69 18.72 -2.98
C TRP A 39 -1.27 17.43 -2.29
N LYS A 40 -1.99 16.35 -2.61
CA LYS A 40 -1.59 14.99 -2.19
C LYS A 40 -0.22 14.64 -2.79
N SER A 41 0.62 14.00 -2.00
CA SER A 41 1.92 13.58 -2.52
C SER A 41 1.75 12.43 -3.55
N PRO A 42 2.68 12.28 -4.50
CA PRO A 42 2.69 11.12 -5.40
C PRO A 42 2.67 9.77 -4.64
N ARG A 43 3.33 9.68 -3.46
CA ARG A 43 3.27 8.47 -2.60
C ARG A 43 1.87 8.20 -2.07
N SER A 44 1.13 9.25 -1.71
CA SER A 44 -0.26 9.10 -1.28
C SER A 44 -1.13 8.55 -2.41
N VAL A 45 -0.91 8.99 -3.65
CA VAL A 45 -1.62 8.47 -4.83
C VAL A 45 -1.28 7.00 -5.08
N VAL A 46 0.00 6.62 -4.99
CA VAL A 46 0.43 5.21 -5.09
C VAL A 46 -0.25 4.37 -4.00
N LYS A 47 -0.28 4.85 -2.75
CA LYS A 47 -0.95 4.16 -1.63
C LYS A 47 -2.45 3.99 -1.89
N MET A 48 -3.13 5.02 -2.43
CA MET A 48 -4.55 4.93 -2.81
C MET A 48 -4.77 3.88 -3.91
N LEU A 49 -3.94 3.86 -4.96
CA LEU A 49 -4.02 2.83 -6.01
C LEU A 49 -3.86 1.42 -5.47
N LEU A 50 -2.86 1.19 -4.61
CA LEU A 50 -2.62 -0.11 -3.98
C LEU A 50 -3.79 -0.52 -3.07
N THR A 51 -4.36 0.41 -2.32
CA THR A 51 -5.52 0.15 -1.45
C THR A 51 -6.74 -0.26 -2.28
N CYS A 52 -7.02 0.47 -3.37
CA CYS A 52 -8.10 0.12 -4.29
C CYS A 52 -7.87 -1.25 -4.93
N ALA A 53 -6.67 -1.50 -5.47
CA ALA A 53 -6.33 -2.77 -6.10
C ALA A 53 -6.46 -3.96 -5.13
N ASN A 54 -5.93 -3.83 -3.90
CA ASN A 54 -6.04 -4.86 -2.87
C ASN A 54 -7.48 -5.11 -2.40
N GLY A 55 -8.36 -4.13 -2.55
CA GLY A 55 -9.80 -4.27 -2.31
C GLY A 55 -10.60 -4.67 -3.54
N LYS A 56 -9.94 -5.02 -4.67
CA LYS A 56 -10.58 -5.28 -5.98
C LYS A 56 -11.54 -4.16 -6.38
N GLY A 57 -11.10 -2.91 -6.19
CA GLY A 57 -11.83 -1.70 -6.55
C GLY A 57 -11.04 -0.79 -7.49
N ASN A 58 -11.70 0.23 -8.00
CA ASN A 58 -11.10 1.24 -8.85
C ASN A 58 -10.80 2.53 -8.09
N LEU A 59 -9.85 3.29 -8.60
CA LEU A 59 -9.59 4.67 -8.17
C LEU A 59 -9.96 5.62 -9.31
N LEU A 60 -10.96 6.45 -9.08
CA LEU A 60 -11.28 7.61 -9.91
C LEU A 60 -10.60 8.84 -9.27
N LEU A 61 -9.56 9.36 -9.92
CA LEU A 61 -8.77 10.46 -9.41
C LEU A 61 -9.01 11.74 -10.20
N ASN A 62 -9.64 12.71 -9.56
CA ASN A 62 -9.92 14.01 -10.15
C ASN A 62 -8.68 14.90 -10.16
N ILE A 63 -8.43 15.56 -11.30
CA ILE A 63 -7.26 16.42 -11.53
C ILE A 63 -7.57 17.92 -11.44
N GLY A 64 -8.84 18.31 -11.28
CA GLY A 64 -9.28 19.69 -11.11
C GLY A 64 -8.84 20.63 -12.24
N PRO A 65 -9.25 20.43 -13.51
CA PRO A 65 -8.82 21.28 -14.63
C PRO A 65 -9.31 22.72 -14.46
N ARG A 66 -8.55 23.68 -15.00
CA ARG A 66 -8.95 25.10 -15.06
C ARG A 66 -10.11 25.31 -16.02
N GLY A 67 -10.73 26.49 -15.95
CA GLY A 67 -11.87 26.86 -16.82
C GLY A 67 -11.54 26.90 -18.32
N ASP A 68 -10.27 27.02 -18.70
CA ASP A 68 -9.79 26.94 -20.09
C ASP A 68 -9.44 25.49 -20.52
N GLY A 69 -9.67 24.51 -19.64
CA GLY A 69 -9.36 23.09 -19.88
C GLY A 69 -7.91 22.71 -19.59
N SER A 70 -7.05 23.65 -19.21
CA SER A 70 -5.66 23.33 -18.86
C SER A 70 -5.57 22.61 -17.52
N ILE A 71 -4.59 21.70 -17.40
CA ILE A 71 -4.32 20.95 -16.17
C ILE A 71 -3.35 21.76 -15.31
N PRO A 72 -3.62 21.98 -14.01
CA PRO A 72 -2.66 22.60 -13.09
C PRO A 72 -1.33 21.85 -13.07
N GLU A 73 -0.21 22.58 -13.10
CA GLU A 73 1.11 21.95 -13.15
C GLU A 73 1.39 20.99 -11.97
N PRO A 74 0.99 21.26 -10.72
CA PRO A 74 1.12 20.28 -9.64
C PRO A 74 0.40 18.98 -9.94
N SER A 75 -0.85 19.01 -10.44
CA SER A 75 -1.59 17.80 -10.86
C SER A 75 -0.83 17.03 -11.94
N ALA A 76 -0.37 17.74 -12.98
CA ALA A 76 0.36 17.12 -14.08
C ALA A 76 1.67 16.46 -13.60
N LYS A 77 2.40 17.11 -12.70
CA LYS A 77 3.63 16.57 -12.11
C LYS A 77 3.39 15.30 -11.30
N ILE A 78 2.35 15.31 -10.44
CA ILE A 78 1.97 14.15 -9.63
C ILE A 78 1.62 12.96 -10.54
N ILE A 79 0.74 13.18 -11.52
CA ILE A 79 0.29 12.12 -12.44
C ILE A 79 1.43 11.57 -13.29
N ARG A 80 2.36 12.42 -13.78
CA ARG A 80 3.56 11.95 -14.52
C ARG A 80 4.45 11.08 -13.64
N GLN A 81 4.64 11.44 -12.37
CA GLN A 81 5.46 10.65 -11.45
C GLN A 81 4.81 9.30 -11.12
N VAL A 82 3.50 9.27 -10.89
CA VAL A 82 2.74 8.02 -10.69
C VAL A 82 2.71 7.17 -11.96
N GLY A 83 2.55 7.79 -13.13
CA GLY A 83 2.64 7.11 -14.43
C GLY A 83 4.00 6.48 -14.67
N GLY A 84 5.09 7.18 -14.30
CA GLY A 84 6.46 6.64 -14.31
C GLY A 84 6.60 5.43 -13.38
N TRP A 85 6.03 5.48 -12.19
CA TRP A 85 6.00 4.34 -11.27
C TRP A 85 5.26 3.14 -11.86
N LEU A 86 4.08 3.35 -12.45
CA LEU A 86 3.33 2.28 -13.13
C LEU A 86 4.16 1.62 -14.24
N ALA A 87 4.92 2.40 -15.00
CA ALA A 87 5.77 1.89 -16.07
C ALA A 87 7.00 1.12 -15.56
N ASN A 88 7.41 1.33 -14.30
CA ASN A 88 8.59 0.73 -13.67
C ASN A 88 8.23 -0.32 -12.59
N GLY A 89 7.29 -1.21 -12.88
CA GLY A 89 6.88 -2.32 -12.01
C GLY A 89 5.63 -2.06 -11.18
N GLY A 90 5.18 -0.81 -11.04
CA GLY A 90 3.99 -0.49 -10.25
C GLY A 90 2.71 -1.10 -10.83
N ARG A 91 2.62 -1.25 -12.16
CA ARG A 91 1.48 -1.88 -12.82
C ARG A 91 1.25 -3.32 -12.34
N GLU A 92 2.31 -4.09 -12.19
CA GLU A 92 2.21 -5.48 -11.70
C GLU A 92 1.66 -5.55 -10.28
N ALA A 93 2.01 -4.58 -9.44
CA ALA A 93 1.54 -4.50 -8.05
C ALA A 93 0.07 -4.09 -7.89
N VAL A 94 -0.59 -3.59 -8.96
CA VAL A 94 -1.98 -3.13 -8.91
C VAL A 94 -2.90 -3.83 -9.91
N THR A 95 -2.42 -4.83 -10.63
CA THR A 95 -3.22 -5.55 -11.63
C THR A 95 -3.56 -6.95 -11.13
N ASP A 96 -4.83 -7.34 -11.26
CA ASP A 96 -5.36 -8.66 -10.90
C ASP A 96 -5.05 -9.09 -9.45
N ASN A 97 -5.04 -8.11 -8.54
CA ASN A 97 -4.72 -8.37 -7.16
C ASN A 97 -5.73 -9.30 -6.49
N GLU A 98 -5.22 -10.21 -5.69
CA GLU A 98 -6.04 -10.97 -4.75
C GLU A 98 -6.31 -10.14 -3.48
N ILE A 99 -7.49 -10.34 -2.88
CA ILE A 99 -7.75 -9.77 -1.56
C ILE A 99 -6.84 -10.50 -0.57
N MET A 100 -5.79 -9.84 -0.12
CA MET A 100 -4.90 -10.41 0.88
C MET A 100 -5.64 -10.50 2.21
N LYS A 101 -5.78 -11.71 2.72
CA LYS A 101 -6.14 -11.94 4.13
C LYS A 101 -4.92 -11.54 4.97
N LEU A 102 -4.87 -10.27 5.34
CA LEU A 102 -3.99 -9.84 6.40
C LEU A 102 -4.48 -10.53 7.68
N GLY A 103 -3.56 -11.15 8.43
CA GLY A 103 -3.90 -11.98 9.58
C GLY A 103 -4.81 -11.27 10.61
N PRO A 104 -5.22 -11.95 11.70
CA PRO A 104 -6.32 -11.56 12.58
C PRO A 104 -6.17 -10.21 13.30
N TYR A 105 -5.08 -9.50 13.09
CA TYR A 105 -4.77 -8.22 13.73
C TYR A 105 -5.01 -7.00 12.84
N PHE A 106 -5.52 -7.19 11.62
CA PHE A 106 -6.00 -6.06 10.84
C PHE A 106 -7.30 -5.57 11.46
N ARG A 107 -7.20 -4.54 12.28
CA ARG A 107 -8.38 -3.89 12.82
C ARG A 107 -8.99 -3.02 11.72
N LYS A 108 -10.25 -3.29 11.41
CA LYS A 108 -11.08 -2.50 10.51
C LYS A 108 -11.18 -1.03 10.92
N GLU A 109 -10.95 -0.75 12.19
CA GLU A 109 -11.08 0.56 12.83
C GLU A 109 -9.80 1.41 12.77
N ASP A 110 -8.66 0.83 12.38
CA ASP A 110 -7.40 1.54 12.27
C ASP A 110 -7.22 2.11 10.86
N GLU A 111 -8.14 2.97 10.40
CA GLU A 111 -7.94 3.81 9.21
C GLU A 111 -6.73 4.75 9.35
N ARG A 112 -6.18 4.85 10.54
CA ARG A 112 -4.97 5.60 10.89
C ARG A 112 -3.70 4.77 10.87
N THR A 113 -3.67 3.67 10.14
CA THR A 113 -2.49 2.81 10.11
C THR A 113 -1.36 3.39 9.27
N ASP A 114 -0.77 4.47 9.74
CA ASP A 114 0.59 4.88 9.40
C ASP A 114 1.63 3.83 9.86
N TRP A 115 1.18 2.74 10.47
CA TRP A 115 2.02 1.61 10.88
C TRP A 115 2.58 0.83 9.69
N ASP A 116 1.99 0.95 8.51
CA ASP A 116 2.54 0.46 7.25
C ASP A 116 3.51 1.45 6.60
N GLY A 117 4.15 2.28 7.41
CA GLY A 117 5.01 3.36 6.94
C GLY A 117 6.13 2.95 5.98
N MET A 118 6.54 1.68 6.01
CA MET A 118 7.59 1.15 5.12
C MET A 118 7.07 0.84 3.71
N GLY A 119 5.84 0.35 3.57
CA GLY A 119 5.29 -0.04 2.27
C GLY A 119 4.01 -0.85 2.35
N VAL A 120 3.53 -1.27 1.19
CA VAL A 120 2.25 -1.99 1.04
C VAL A 120 2.49 -3.30 0.30
N PHE A 121 1.96 -4.39 0.84
CA PHE A 121 1.91 -5.67 0.14
C PHE A 121 0.70 -5.76 -0.78
N SER A 122 0.88 -6.41 -1.93
CA SER A 122 -0.18 -6.87 -2.83
C SER A 122 0.19 -8.24 -3.38
N ALA A 123 -0.79 -8.99 -3.87
CA ALA A 123 -0.56 -10.34 -4.40
C ALA A 123 -1.38 -10.57 -5.66
N SER A 124 -0.81 -11.29 -6.61
CA SER A 124 -1.49 -11.75 -7.82
C SER A 124 -0.97 -13.14 -8.19
N GLY A 125 -1.85 -14.14 -8.20
CA GLY A 125 -1.46 -15.53 -8.42
C GLY A 125 -0.46 -16.05 -7.39
N ALA A 126 0.71 -16.51 -7.83
CA ALA A 126 1.79 -16.96 -6.97
C ALA A 126 2.82 -15.85 -6.63
N ASP A 127 2.60 -14.65 -7.11
CA ASP A 127 3.50 -13.53 -6.89
C ASP A 127 3.02 -12.64 -5.74
N LEU A 128 3.95 -12.27 -4.88
CA LEU A 128 3.75 -11.26 -3.87
C LEU A 128 4.58 -10.04 -4.24
N TYR A 129 3.99 -8.86 -4.08
CA TYR A 129 4.64 -7.59 -4.33
C TYR A 129 4.72 -6.79 -3.04
N PHE A 130 5.84 -6.10 -2.83
CA PHE A 130 5.98 -5.10 -1.79
C PHE A 130 6.37 -3.78 -2.41
N THR A 131 5.43 -2.85 -2.46
CA THR A 131 5.72 -1.47 -2.86
C THR A 131 6.31 -0.73 -1.69
N MET A 132 7.60 -0.45 -1.77
CA MET A 132 8.33 0.24 -0.70
C MET A 132 8.07 1.75 -0.76
N LEU A 133 7.43 2.31 0.25
CA LEU A 133 7.13 3.73 0.32
C LEU A 133 8.31 4.54 0.89
N TYR A 134 9.10 3.93 1.79
CA TYR A 134 10.26 4.54 2.42
C TYR A 134 11.42 3.55 2.47
N TYR A 135 12.62 4.02 2.13
CA TYR A 135 13.82 3.19 2.18
C TYR A 135 14.28 2.93 3.62
N PRO A 136 14.35 1.67 4.06
CA PRO A 136 14.70 1.32 5.45
C PRO A 136 16.20 1.25 5.72
N GLY A 137 17.03 1.42 4.72
CA GLY A 137 18.46 1.10 4.74
C GLY A 137 18.76 -0.15 3.90
N ARG A 138 19.99 -0.64 4.00
CA ARG A 138 20.51 -1.73 3.17
C ARG A 138 19.87 -3.09 3.41
N GLN A 139 19.08 -3.24 4.45
CA GLN A 139 18.43 -4.51 4.78
C GLN A 139 16.96 -4.29 5.08
N LEU A 140 16.11 -5.09 4.43
CA LEU A 140 14.70 -5.16 4.68
C LEU A 140 14.36 -6.56 5.19
N THR A 141 13.69 -6.63 6.33
CA THR A 141 13.33 -7.91 6.95
C THR A 141 11.84 -7.97 7.21
N PHE A 142 11.23 -9.09 6.80
CA PHE A 142 9.84 -9.41 7.10
C PHE A 142 9.75 -10.69 7.91
N THR A 143 8.64 -10.83 8.63
CA THR A 143 8.27 -12.05 9.36
C THR A 143 6.83 -12.42 9.01
N GLY A 144 6.48 -13.69 9.24
CA GLY A 144 5.12 -14.18 9.00
C GLY A 144 4.87 -14.69 7.58
N PHE A 145 5.91 -14.94 6.79
CA PHE A 145 5.79 -15.62 5.50
C PHE A 145 5.43 -17.09 5.73
N GLU A 146 4.32 -17.53 5.15
CA GLU A 146 3.83 -18.92 5.27
C GLU A 146 4.11 -19.74 4.02
N MET A 147 4.85 -19.18 3.06
CA MET A 147 5.27 -19.81 1.80
C MET A 147 6.77 -19.67 1.62
N ASN A 148 7.34 -20.53 0.75
CA ASN A 148 8.74 -20.38 0.35
C ASN A 148 8.85 -19.42 -0.84
N VAL A 149 9.84 -18.56 -0.78
CA VAL A 149 10.19 -17.62 -1.86
C VAL A 149 11.30 -18.25 -2.69
N LYS A 150 11.05 -18.33 -4.00
CA LYS A 150 12.02 -18.86 -4.99
C LYS A 150 12.98 -17.80 -5.49
N ARG A 151 12.48 -16.58 -5.64
CA ARG A 151 13.21 -15.46 -6.21
C ARG A 151 12.68 -14.14 -5.67
N VAL A 152 13.59 -13.18 -5.51
CA VAL A 152 13.24 -11.79 -5.17
C VAL A 152 13.85 -10.88 -6.23
N SER A 153 13.06 -9.96 -6.77
CA SER A 153 13.51 -9.02 -7.80
C SER A 153 12.86 -7.66 -7.64
N CYS A 154 13.45 -6.64 -8.27
CA CYS A 154 12.91 -5.29 -8.29
C CYS A 154 13.30 -4.60 -9.60
N VAL A 155 12.36 -4.04 -10.34
CA VAL A 155 12.63 -3.20 -11.50
C VAL A 155 12.99 -1.78 -11.03
N PRO A 156 14.08 -1.14 -11.49
CA PRO A 156 15.07 -1.58 -12.49
C PRO A 156 16.32 -2.27 -11.90
N PHE A 157 16.31 -2.67 -10.62
CA PHE A 157 17.48 -3.15 -9.88
C PHE A 157 17.83 -4.63 -10.15
N GLY A 158 16.94 -5.37 -10.81
CA GLY A 158 17.16 -6.78 -11.12
C GLY A 158 16.89 -7.70 -9.94
N GLU A 159 17.61 -8.81 -9.88
CA GLU A 159 17.49 -9.81 -8.80
C GLU A 159 18.16 -9.31 -7.52
N LEU A 160 17.49 -9.52 -6.38
CA LEU A 160 17.97 -9.10 -5.06
C LEU A 160 18.42 -10.32 -4.26
N CYS A 161 19.53 -10.18 -3.54
CA CYS A 161 19.99 -11.20 -2.60
C CYS A 161 19.02 -11.28 -1.42
N PHE A 162 18.63 -12.50 -1.06
CA PHE A 162 17.78 -12.72 0.09
C PHE A 162 18.13 -14.00 0.83
N ARG A 163 17.72 -14.08 2.08
CA ARG A 163 17.77 -15.28 2.91
C ARG A 163 16.42 -15.48 3.57
N GLN A 164 15.89 -16.69 3.46
CA GLN A 164 14.68 -17.11 4.19
C GLN A 164 15.03 -18.17 5.22
N ASP A 165 14.48 -18.01 6.42
CA ASP A 165 14.57 -18.96 7.53
C ASP A 165 13.16 -19.09 8.13
N GLY A 166 12.48 -20.18 7.79
CA GLY A 166 11.06 -20.34 8.09
C GLY A 166 10.23 -19.15 7.60
N GLY A 167 9.44 -18.55 8.48
CA GLY A 167 8.60 -17.40 8.17
C GLY A 167 9.33 -16.05 8.14
N LYS A 168 10.66 -16.03 8.35
CA LYS A 168 11.46 -14.79 8.30
C LYS A 168 12.22 -14.70 7.00
N ILE A 169 12.08 -13.57 6.30
CA ILE A 169 12.86 -13.26 5.10
C ILE A 169 13.63 -11.95 5.29
N ALA A 170 14.91 -11.96 4.95
CA ALA A 170 15.78 -10.79 4.94
C ALA A 170 16.31 -10.57 3.52
N ILE A 171 16.26 -9.34 3.04
CA ILE A 171 16.60 -8.93 1.68
C ILE A 171 17.66 -7.85 1.77
N GLU A 172 18.68 -7.94 0.93
CA GLU A 172 19.69 -6.91 0.76
C GLU A 172 19.22 -5.90 -0.29
N LEU A 173 19.20 -4.62 0.07
CA LEU A 173 18.75 -3.54 -0.79
C LEU A 173 19.95 -2.75 -1.29
N PRO A 174 20.07 -2.50 -2.61
CA PRO A 174 21.08 -1.60 -3.17
C PRO A 174 20.93 -0.17 -2.64
N ASP A 175 22.04 0.52 -2.38
CA ASP A 175 22.02 1.93 -1.95
C ASP A 175 21.28 2.84 -2.95
N ALA A 176 21.41 2.56 -4.24
CA ALA A 176 20.72 3.29 -5.30
C ALA A 176 19.17 3.22 -5.18
N MET A 177 18.64 2.24 -4.47
CA MET A 177 17.20 2.12 -4.22
C MET A 177 16.66 3.23 -3.29
N ALA A 178 17.54 3.90 -2.52
CA ALA A 178 17.14 5.00 -1.66
C ALA A 178 16.57 6.19 -2.44
N GLU A 179 17.03 6.40 -3.67
CA GLU A 179 16.58 7.49 -4.54
C GLU A 179 15.40 7.07 -5.45
N ALA A 180 15.02 5.79 -5.44
CA ALA A 180 13.94 5.30 -6.28
C ALA A 180 12.57 5.68 -5.70
N PHE A 181 11.67 6.09 -6.57
CA PHE A 181 10.29 6.41 -6.18
C PHE A 181 9.46 5.15 -6.08
N CYS A 182 9.10 4.77 -4.85
CA CYS A 182 8.23 3.64 -4.51
C CYS A 182 8.60 2.33 -5.25
N PRO A 183 9.86 1.85 -5.17
CA PRO A 183 10.27 0.65 -5.88
C PRO A 183 9.43 -0.56 -5.46
N VAL A 184 9.12 -1.43 -6.43
CA VAL A 184 8.29 -2.62 -6.24
C VAL A 184 9.19 -3.85 -6.18
N ILE A 185 9.21 -4.51 -5.04
CA ILE A 185 9.91 -5.77 -4.83
C ILE A 185 8.93 -6.91 -5.10
N ARG A 186 9.25 -7.77 -6.07
CA ARG A 186 8.49 -8.97 -6.41
C ARG A 186 9.10 -10.18 -5.75
N PHE A 187 8.28 -11.00 -5.14
CA PHE A 187 8.60 -12.30 -4.58
C PHE A 187 7.87 -13.38 -5.39
N GLU A 188 8.61 -14.21 -6.09
CA GLU A 188 8.07 -15.39 -6.74
C GLU A 188 7.97 -16.51 -5.71
N CYS A 189 6.75 -16.92 -5.38
CA CYS A 189 6.47 -17.88 -4.32
C CYS A 189 6.24 -19.30 -4.89
N ASP A 190 6.30 -20.31 -4.03
CA ASP A 190 6.01 -21.70 -4.37
C ASP A 190 4.50 -22.05 -4.38
N GLY A 191 3.66 -21.11 -3.96
CA GLY A 191 2.20 -21.23 -3.88
C GLY A 191 1.54 -19.87 -3.70
N THR A 192 0.27 -19.88 -3.37
CA THR A 192 -0.48 -18.64 -3.10
C THR A 192 0.15 -17.87 -1.93
N PRO A 193 0.48 -16.60 -2.10
CA PRO A 193 1.08 -15.81 -1.04
C PRO A 193 0.20 -15.71 0.19
N SER A 194 0.77 -16.00 1.35
CA SER A 194 0.13 -15.84 2.65
C SER A 194 1.13 -15.26 3.64
N ILE A 195 0.73 -14.20 4.32
CA ILE A 195 1.57 -13.54 5.33
C ILE A 195 0.76 -13.43 6.60
N TYR A 196 1.30 -14.02 7.67
CA TYR A 196 0.80 -13.79 9.01
C TYR A 196 1.42 -12.52 9.57
N ARG A 197 0.69 -11.44 9.58
CA ARG A 197 1.11 -10.21 10.26
C ARG A 197 0.80 -10.29 11.74
N THR A 198 1.84 -10.46 12.53
CA THR A 198 1.78 -10.07 13.94
C THR A 198 1.85 -8.55 13.97
N GLY A 199 0.77 -7.86 14.28
CA GLY A 199 0.72 -6.41 14.29
C GLY A 199 1.77 -5.78 15.22
N GLY A 200 2.98 -5.55 14.72
CA GLY A 200 4.11 -5.00 15.45
C GLY A 200 4.49 -5.82 16.70
N MET A 201 5.06 -5.18 17.70
CA MET A 201 5.46 -5.80 18.96
C MET A 201 4.28 -6.17 19.88
N ARG A 202 3.14 -6.58 19.36
CA ARG A 202 2.06 -7.12 20.19
C ARG A 202 2.44 -8.55 20.58
N LEU A 203 2.93 -8.68 21.79
CA LEU A 203 2.90 -9.94 22.49
C LEU A 203 1.47 -10.47 22.48
N PRO A 204 1.26 -11.79 22.28
CA PRO A 204 -0.05 -12.40 22.46
C PRO A 204 -0.62 -11.89 23.78
N LYS A 205 -1.87 -11.40 23.81
CA LYS A 205 -2.51 -11.00 25.06
C LYS A 205 -2.44 -12.20 26.01
N CYS A 206 -1.54 -12.14 26.97
CA CYS A 206 -1.60 -13.03 28.10
C CYS A 206 -2.92 -12.73 28.81
N ARG A 207 -3.78 -13.74 28.97
CA ARG A 207 -4.98 -13.58 29.77
C ARG A 207 -4.55 -13.06 31.13
N HIS A 208 -4.99 -11.84 31.48
CA HIS A 208 -4.82 -11.21 32.78
C HIS A 208 -3.37 -10.89 33.17
N THR A 209 -2.68 -10.03 32.44
CA THR A 209 -1.53 -9.37 33.02
C THR A 209 -1.97 -8.08 33.71
N ARG A 210 -1.50 -7.86 34.94
CA ARG A 210 -1.68 -6.59 35.68
C ARG A 210 -1.02 -5.39 34.98
N TYR A 211 -0.41 -5.60 33.83
CA TYR A 211 0.25 -4.60 32.99
C TYR A 211 -0.50 -4.25 31.73
N ASP A 212 -1.66 -4.92 31.45
CA ASP A 212 -2.52 -4.49 30.37
C ASP A 212 -3.16 -3.15 30.81
N PRO A 213 -2.84 -2.01 30.15
CA PRO A 213 -3.45 -0.76 30.52
C PRO A 213 -4.97 -0.90 30.36
N ALA A 214 -5.73 -0.63 31.41
CA ALA A 214 -7.14 -0.48 31.28
C ALA A 214 -7.44 0.79 30.46
N PRO A 215 -8.57 0.89 29.74
CA PRO A 215 -8.96 2.12 29.06
C PRO A 215 -8.96 3.36 29.97
N SER A 216 -9.15 3.17 31.28
CA SER A 216 -9.07 4.19 32.30
C SER A 216 -7.65 4.71 32.59
N ASP A 217 -6.62 3.96 32.19
CA ASP A 217 -5.22 4.34 32.45
C ASP A 217 -4.65 5.25 31.35
N ILE A 218 -5.40 5.40 30.26
CA ILE A 218 -5.06 6.30 29.16
C ILE A 218 -5.74 7.65 29.45
N GLN A 219 -5.03 8.51 30.15
CA GLN A 219 -5.42 9.93 30.24
C GLN A 219 -4.94 10.63 28.95
N TYR A 220 -5.90 11.17 28.19
CA TYR A 220 -5.64 12.06 27.06
C TYR A 220 -5.34 13.48 27.52
#